data_c6a3c32e8fc2b349e0a0d4b67c72e8ae
#
_entry.id   c6a3c32e8fc2b349e0a0d4b67c72e8ae
#
_cell.length_a   1.000
_cell.length_b   1.000
_cell.length_c   1.000
_cell.angle_alpha   90.00
_cell.angle_beta   90.00
_cell.angle_gamma   90.00
#
_symmetry.space_group_name_H-M   'P 1'
#
loop_
_entity.id
_entity.type
_entity.pdbx_description
1 polymer ?
#
loop_
_entity_poly.entity_id
_entity_poly.type
_entity_poly.pdbx_seq_one_letter_code
_entity_poly.pdbx_strand_id
1 'polypeptide(L)'
;MHYKWRALALLWVAFFLQQGTRQIFGATLTSIQGSLGASAAAIGVVATVFTFAYGLSVPFAGAAADLFNRKWMVVSGVFVFCLGIFASGFVSSLGLMIVSYGILNGFGQSFYYPSATSIIGELHKETRATALSILQMGLYAGIIGCSAASGWLAESGAEGWRMPFKIFGGIGILWAVVMAFGLKGGGFSHKERKERKVESKPSLKEAFKVFVGNPSALLLAAGLGMMIYVDIGFKTWMPSHLSETFGMAEGSAALNAVLWHYLGAFVGVTLAGRISDRLVAHRPSVRMETNIIGLALGVPFIVWMAYAPSPMTCGIAMAIFGVFRGVYDSNLMASLFDIIPQKYHASGAGLMLSCAFVFGSTSPVVLGFVKDSFSSTAALASLAAFYLVGAVIIAIARARQYRDVKIKNNNDN
;
A
#
# COMPACT_ATOMS: atom_id res chain seq x y z
N MET A 1 23.06 0.15 -23.98
CA MET A 1 22.48 0.19 -22.61
C MET A 1 22.63 -1.20 -22.00
N HIS A 2 23.28 -1.34 -20.83
CA HIS A 2 23.46 -2.65 -20.19
C HIS A 2 22.08 -3.25 -19.84
N TYR A 3 21.91 -4.54 -20.03
CA TYR A 3 20.64 -5.26 -19.81
C TYR A 3 19.99 -4.93 -18.46
N LYS A 4 20.78 -4.79 -17.38
CA LYS A 4 20.28 -4.45 -16.03
C LYS A 4 19.41 -3.19 -16.00
N TRP A 5 19.81 -2.14 -16.72
CA TRP A 5 19.04 -0.87 -16.78
C TRP A 5 17.79 -0.99 -17.67
N ARG A 6 17.83 -1.80 -18.73
CA ARG A 6 16.65 -2.10 -19.54
C ARG A 6 15.60 -2.87 -18.73
N ALA A 7 16.06 -3.88 -17.97
CA ALA A 7 15.17 -4.63 -17.09
C ALA A 7 14.54 -3.72 -16.00
N LEU A 8 15.35 -2.83 -15.41
CA LEU A 8 14.83 -1.84 -14.44
C LEU A 8 13.78 -0.91 -15.06
N ALA A 9 13.99 -0.41 -16.27
CA ALA A 9 13.04 0.43 -16.98
C ALA A 9 11.73 -0.31 -17.26
N LEU A 10 11.79 -1.57 -17.70
CA LEU A 10 10.60 -2.40 -17.91
C LEU A 10 9.80 -2.62 -16.62
N LEU A 11 10.51 -2.91 -15.52
CA LEU A 11 9.89 -3.06 -14.21
C LEU A 11 9.36 -1.73 -13.66
N TRP A 12 10.05 -0.61 -13.91
CA TRP A 12 9.61 0.72 -13.48
C TRP A 12 8.25 1.09 -14.08
N VAL A 13 8.07 0.92 -15.39
CA VAL A 13 6.78 1.20 -16.04
C VAL A 13 5.67 0.27 -15.52
N ALA A 14 5.99 -1.01 -15.28
CA ALA A 14 5.03 -1.93 -14.69
C ALA A 14 4.65 -1.51 -13.25
N PHE A 15 5.59 -0.97 -12.47
CA PHE A 15 5.31 -0.46 -11.12
C PHE A 15 4.49 0.82 -11.14
N PHE A 16 4.81 1.72 -12.08
CA PHE A 16 3.99 2.90 -12.38
C PHE A 16 2.53 2.50 -12.67
N LEU A 17 2.32 1.55 -13.57
CA LEU A 17 0.98 1.04 -13.91
C LEU A 17 0.30 0.38 -12.71
N GLN A 18 1.03 -0.46 -11.95
CA GLN A 18 0.46 -1.14 -10.78
C GLN A 18 -0.03 -0.16 -9.72
N GLN A 19 0.79 0.83 -9.38
CA GLN A 19 0.43 1.80 -8.35
C GLN A 19 -0.59 2.81 -8.84
N GLY A 20 -0.49 3.18 -10.12
CA GLY A 20 -1.42 4.10 -10.76
C GLY A 20 -2.82 3.52 -10.93
N THR A 21 -2.93 2.28 -11.39
CA THR A 21 -4.25 1.63 -11.59
C THR A 21 -5.03 1.42 -10.29
N ARG A 22 -4.37 1.37 -9.15
CA ARG A 22 -5.03 1.37 -7.84
C ARG A 22 -5.81 2.65 -7.57
N GLN A 23 -5.37 3.77 -8.15
CA GLN A 23 -6.00 5.07 -7.91
C GLN A 23 -7.23 5.31 -8.80
N ILE A 24 -7.36 4.57 -9.92
CA ILE A 24 -8.47 4.75 -10.87
C ILE A 24 -9.81 4.69 -10.17
N PHE A 25 -10.01 3.65 -9.35
CA PHE A 25 -11.29 3.41 -8.69
C PHE A 25 -11.69 4.56 -7.75
N GLY A 26 -10.78 5.01 -6.89
CA GLY A 26 -11.02 6.16 -6.00
C GLY A 26 -11.21 7.47 -6.76
N ALA A 27 -10.45 7.68 -7.84
CA ALA A 27 -10.51 8.88 -8.66
C ALA A 27 -11.81 9.01 -9.48
N THR A 28 -12.45 7.88 -9.81
CA THR A 28 -13.67 7.83 -10.62
C THR A 28 -14.90 7.33 -9.84
N LEU A 29 -14.77 7.29 -8.52
CA LEU A 29 -15.74 6.63 -7.65
C LEU A 29 -17.13 7.25 -7.73
N THR A 30 -17.23 8.58 -7.79
CA THR A 30 -18.50 9.31 -7.85
C THR A 30 -19.24 8.99 -9.15
N SER A 31 -18.53 9.01 -10.28
CA SER A 31 -19.09 8.65 -11.59
C SER A 31 -19.51 7.17 -11.66
N ILE A 32 -18.71 6.24 -11.10
CA ILE A 32 -19.07 4.82 -11.02
C ILE A 32 -20.35 4.65 -10.20
N GLN A 33 -20.43 5.30 -9.04
CA GLN A 33 -21.57 5.23 -8.14
C GLN A 33 -22.85 5.71 -8.84
N GLY A 34 -22.79 6.84 -9.54
CA GLY A 34 -23.90 7.38 -10.29
C GLY A 34 -24.33 6.47 -11.46
N SER A 35 -23.36 5.96 -12.23
CA SER A 35 -23.63 5.09 -13.40
C SER A 35 -24.22 3.72 -13.02
N LEU A 36 -23.75 3.11 -11.92
CA LEU A 36 -24.24 1.79 -11.48
C LEU A 36 -25.41 1.88 -10.50
N GLY A 37 -25.85 3.08 -10.10
CA GLY A 37 -26.93 3.27 -9.13
C GLY A 37 -26.66 2.60 -7.77
N ALA A 38 -25.38 2.53 -7.37
CA ALA A 38 -24.97 1.77 -6.19
C ALA A 38 -24.81 2.69 -4.97
N SER A 39 -25.15 2.16 -3.76
CA SER A 39 -24.87 2.86 -2.51
C SER A 39 -23.36 2.95 -2.24
N ALA A 40 -22.93 3.86 -1.35
CA ALA A 40 -21.52 3.98 -0.99
C ALA A 40 -21.00 2.70 -0.33
N ALA A 41 -21.80 2.05 0.50
CA ALA A 41 -21.45 0.75 1.09
C ALA A 41 -21.21 -0.32 0.01
N ALA A 42 -22.09 -0.41 -0.99
CA ALA A 42 -21.99 -1.37 -2.09
C ALA A 42 -20.73 -1.13 -2.95
N ILE A 43 -20.41 0.11 -3.26
CA ILE A 43 -19.16 0.49 -3.94
C ILE A 43 -17.94 0.18 -3.06
N GLY A 44 -18.03 0.43 -1.76
CA GLY A 44 -16.99 0.09 -0.79
C GLY A 44 -16.63 -1.40 -0.79
N VAL A 45 -17.59 -2.30 -1.04
CA VAL A 45 -17.33 -3.75 -1.18
C VAL A 45 -16.32 -4.03 -2.30
N VAL A 46 -16.37 -3.32 -3.43
CA VAL A 46 -15.41 -3.53 -4.54
C VAL A 46 -13.98 -3.28 -4.09
N ALA A 47 -13.73 -2.13 -3.43
CA ALA A 47 -12.40 -1.78 -2.90
C ALA A 47 -11.97 -2.70 -1.75
N THR A 48 -12.92 -3.15 -0.94
CA THR A 48 -12.69 -4.14 0.12
C THR A 48 -12.22 -5.46 -0.49
N VAL A 49 -12.92 -6.00 -1.47
CA VAL A 49 -12.55 -7.27 -2.14
C VAL A 49 -11.20 -7.16 -2.83
N PHE A 50 -10.92 -6.03 -3.48
CA PHE A 50 -9.60 -5.77 -4.08
C PHE A 50 -8.48 -5.87 -3.04
N THR A 51 -8.60 -5.16 -1.93
CA THR A 51 -7.57 -5.11 -0.90
C THR A 51 -7.43 -6.44 -0.17
N PHE A 52 -8.55 -7.11 0.08
CA PHE A 52 -8.58 -8.44 0.69
C PHE A 52 -7.91 -9.48 -0.20
N ALA A 53 -8.27 -9.54 -1.49
CA ALA A 53 -7.66 -10.44 -2.46
C ALA A 53 -6.16 -10.20 -2.59
N TYR A 54 -5.73 -8.93 -2.63
CA TYR A 54 -4.32 -8.56 -2.62
C TYR A 54 -3.61 -9.04 -1.35
N GLY A 55 -4.11 -8.67 -0.16
CA GLY A 55 -3.50 -8.98 1.14
C GLY A 55 -3.40 -10.49 1.40
N LEU A 56 -4.45 -11.25 1.04
CA LEU A 56 -4.45 -12.70 1.16
C LEU A 56 -3.45 -13.36 0.21
N SER A 57 -3.27 -12.80 -0.99
CA SER A 57 -2.41 -13.40 -2.02
C SER A 57 -0.92 -13.09 -1.85
N VAL A 58 -0.54 -12.02 -1.14
CA VAL A 58 0.87 -11.59 -0.98
C VAL A 58 1.80 -12.69 -0.43
N PRO A 59 1.46 -13.45 0.64
CA PRO A 59 2.33 -14.50 1.15
C PRO A 59 2.54 -15.63 0.14
N PHE A 60 1.48 -15.99 -0.59
CA PHE A 60 1.55 -17.03 -1.63
C PHE A 60 2.36 -16.57 -2.83
N ALA A 61 2.23 -15.30 -3.23
CA ALA A 61 3.01 -14.70 -4.31
C ALA A 61 4.51 -14.67 -3.97
N GLY A 62 4.87 -14.35 -2.71
CA GLY A 62 6.24 -14.42 -2.23
C GLY A 62 6.82 -15.83 -2.29
N ALA A 63 6.08 -16.83 -1.81
CA ALA A 63 6.48 -18.23 -1.89
C ALA A 63 6.58 -18.73 -3.35
N ALA A 64 5.63 -18.35 -4.20
CA ALA A 64 5.66 -18.69 -5.62
C ALA A 64 6.85 -18.06 -6.36
N ALA A 65 7.23 -16.82 -6.03
CA ALA A 65 8.41 -16.18 -6.62
C ALA A 65 9.74 -16.90 -6.31
N ASP A 66 9.79 -17.65 -5.21
CA ASP A 66 10.93 -18.50 -4.87
C ASP A 66 10.91 -19.85 -5.62
N LEU A 67 9.74 -20.34 -6.03
CA LEU A 67 9.55 -21.65 -6.66
C LEU A 67 9.54 -21.59 -8.19
N PHE A 68 8.95 -20.54 -8.76
CA PHE A 68 8.74 -20.39 -10.19
C PHE A 68 9.74 -19.42 -10.82
N ASN A 69 9.73 -19.35 -12.16
CA ASN A 69 10.53 -18.40 -12.89
C ASN A 69 10.01 -16.97 -12.67
N ARG A 70 10.83 -16.11 -12.06
CA ARG A 70 10.46 -14.74 -11.67
C ARG A 70 10.02 -13.88 -12.84
N LYS A 71 10.59 -14.08 -14.04
CA LYS A 71 10.14 -13.38 -15.25
C LYS A 71 8.65 -13.67 -15.49
N TRP A 72 8.29 -14.95 -15.53
CA TRP A 72 6.91 -15.32 -15.85
C TRP A 72 5.96 -14.96 -14.70
N MET A 73 6.42 -14.98 -13.46
CA MET A 73 5.64 -14.50 -12.31
C MET A 73 5.30 -13.01 -12.41
N VAL A 74 6.30 -12.17 -12.73
CA VAL A 74 6.03 -10.73 -12.87
C VAL A 74 5.19 -10.43 -14.11
N VAL A 75 5.47 -11.09 -15.25
CA VAL A 75 4.72 -10.87 -16.51
C VAL A 75 3.27 -11.31 -16.37
N SER A 76 3.02 -12.52 -15.84
CA SER A 76 1.66 -13.02 -15.63
C SER A 76 0.89 -12.16 -14.60
N GLY A 77 1.56 -11.73 -13.52
CA GLY A 77 0.97 -10.81 -12.55
C GLY A 77 0.53 -9.50 -13.20
N VAL A 78 1.39 -8.87 -14.01
CA VAL A 78 1.07 -7.64 -14.76
C VAL A 78 -0.07 -7.88 -15.73
N PHE A 79 -0.03 -8.97 -16.49
CA PHE A 79 -1.10 -9.31 -17.43
C PHE A 79 -2.44 -9.49 -16.74
N VAL A 80 -2.48 -10.27 -15.64
CA VAL A 80 -3.71 -10.58 -14.93
C VAL A 80 -4.34 -9.34 -14.29
N PHE A 81 -3.55 -8.49 -13.61
CA PHE A 81 -4.14 -7.30 -13.03
C PHE A 81 -4.57 -6.28 -14.08
N CYS A 82 -3.81 -6.12 -15.17
CA CYS A 82 -4.21 -5.22 -16.26
C CYS A 82 -5.42 -5.72 -17.02
N LEU A 83 -5.57 -7.05 -17.17
CA LEU A 83 -6.79 -7.65 -17.73
C LEU A 83 -8.00 -7.36 -16.83
N GLY A 84 -7.85 -7.48 -15.50
CA GLY A 84 -8.89 -7.11 -14.54
C GLY A 84 -9.27 -5.64 -14.64
N ILE A 85 -8.28 -4.72 -14.73
CA ILE A 85 -8.53 -3.30 -14.97
C ILE A 85 -9.24 -3.07 -16.30
N PHE A 86 -8.75 -3.63 -17.40
CA PHE A 86 -9.34 -3.47 -18.72
C PHE A 86 -10.80 -3.96 -18.76
N ALA A 87 -11.07 -5.14 -18.21
CA ALA A 87 -12.40 -5.71 -18.11
C ALA A 87 -13.35 -4.81 -17.29
N SER A 88 -12.84 -4.13 -16.25
CA SER A 88 -13.62 -3.21 -15.42
C SER A 88 -14.18 -2.01 -16.22
N GLY A 89 -13.55 -1.65 -17.34
CA GLY A 89 -14.07 -0.62 -18.25
C GLY A 89 -15.30 -1.04 -19.06
N PHE A 90 -15.72 -2.30 -19.01
CA PHE A 90 -16.87 -2.84 -19.77
C PHE A 90 -17.99 -3.37 -18.88
N VAL A 91 -17.84 -3.30 -17.56
CA VAL A 91 -18.83 -3.85 -16.64
C VAL A 91 -20.15 -3.07 -16.66
N SER A 92 -21.25 -3.79 -16.52
CA SER A 92 -22.60 -3.25 -16.44
C SER A 92 -23.25 -3.46 -15.07
N SER A 93 -22.55 -4.14 -14.16
CA SER A 93 -23.06 -4.43 -12.81
C SER A 93 -21.95 -4.40 -11.76
N LEU A 94 -22.36 -4.16 -10.51
CA LEU A 94 -21.45 -4.20 -9.37
C LEU A 94 -20.77 -5.57 -9.20
N GLY A 95 -21.51 -6.67 -9.45
CA GLY A 95 -20.96 -8.02 -9.37
C GLY A 95 -19.81 -8.26 -10.34
N LEU A 96 -19.94 -7.79 -11.59
CA LEU A 96 -18.85 -7.86 -12.56
C LEU A 96 -17.66 -6.97 -12.16
N MET A 97 -17.91 -5.81 -11.55
CA MET A 97 -16.86 -4.94 -11.00
C MET A 97 -16.10 -5.62 -9.85
N ILE A 98 -16.81 -6.31 -8.96
CA ILE A 98 -16.18 -7.08 -7.87
C ILE A 98 -15.25 -8.16 -8.44
N VAL A 99 -15.67 -8.88 -9.46
CA VAL A 99 -14.85 -9.93 -10.07
C VAL A 99 -13.64 -9.33 -10.80
N SER A 100 -13.86 -8.35 -11.66
CA SER A 100 -12.80 -7.78 -12.52
C SER A 100 -11.82 -6.91 -11.73
N TYR A 101 -12.31 -5.87 -11.06
CA TYR A 101 -11.48 -4.97 -10.27
C TYR A 101 -11.09 -5.57 -8.92
N GLY A 102 -12.04 -6.16 -8.22
CA GLY A 102 -11.80 -6.70 -6.88
C GLY A 102 -10.88 -7.93 -6.93
N ILE A 103 -11.35 -9.03 -7.48
CA ILE A 103 -10.66 -10.32 -7.40
C ILE A 103 -9.47 -10.38 -8.36
N LEU A 104 -9.72 -10.20 -9.66
CA LEU A 104 -8.71 -10.45 -10.70
C LEU A 104 -7.55 -9.45 -10.60
N ASN A 105 -7.85 -8.16 -10.45
CA ASN A 105 -6.83 -7.14 -10.27
C ASN A 105 -6.10 -7.30 -8.93
N GLY A 106 -6.81 -7.52 -7.81
CA GLY A 106 -6.19 -7.70 -6.49
C GLY A 106 -5.23 -8.89 -6.45
N PHE A 107 -5.65 -10.04 -6.97
CA PHE A 107 -4.83 -11.23 -7.10
C PHE A 107 -3.59 -10.98 -7.97
N GLY A 108 -3.76 -10.46 -9.18
CA GLY A 108 -2.66 -10.22 -10.12
C GLY A 108 -1.60 -9.28 -9.58
N GLN A 109 -1.99 -8.23 -8.85
CA GLN A 109 -1.07 -7.25 -8.29
C GLN A 109 -0.13 -7.82 -7.21
N SER A 110 -0.53 -8.87 -6.50
CA SER A 110 0.28 -9.47 -5.44
C SER A 110 1.60 -10.08 -5.95
N PHE A 111 1.63 -10.55 -7.20
CA PHE A 111 2.80 -11.22 -7.80
C PHE A 111 3.89 -10.27 -8.28
N TYR A 112 3.58 -8.99 -8.47
CA TYR A 112 4.53 -8.05 -9.04
C TYR A 112 5.71 -7.75 -8.12
N TYR A 113 5.45 -7.20 -6.93
CA TYR A 113 6.50 -6.61 -6.08
C TYR A 113 7.57 -7.61 -5.61
N PRO A 114 7.22 -8.82 -5.11
CA PRO A 114 8.22 -9.82 -4.71
C PRO A 114 9.11 -10.26 -5.86
N SER A 115 8.51 -10.46 -7.04
CA SER A 115 9.23 -10.91 -8.23
C SER A 115 10.13 -9.83 -8.81
N ALA A 116 9.64 -8.58 -8.91
CA ALA A 116 10.38 -7.44 -9.43
C ALA A 116 11.60 -7.09 -8.56
N THR A 117 11.42 -7.01 -7.24
CA THR A 117 12.52 -6.72 -6.31
C THR A 117 13.58 -7.82 -6.30
N SER A 118 13.18 -9.07 -6.48
CA SER A 118 14.10 -10.18 -6.64
C SER A 118 14.94 -10.07 -7.93
N ILE A 119 14.31 -9.74 -9.06
CA ILE A 119 15.04 -9.54 -10.35
C ILE A 119 16.03 -8.38 -10.21
N ILE A 120 15.61 -7.27 -9.62
CA ILE A 120 16.49 -6.11 -9.39
C ILE A 120 17.65 -6.48 -8.48
N GLY A 121 17.39 -7.21 -7.39
CA GLY A 121 18.42 -7.65 -6.44
C GLY A 121 19.51 -8.52 -7.07
N GLU A 122 19.17 -9.32 -8.10
CA GLU A 122 20.11 -10.15 -8.84
C GLU A 122 20.91 -9.36 -9.87
N LEU A 123 20.25 -8.47 -10.61
CA LEU A 123 20.89 -7.72 -11.70
C LEU A 123 21.73 -6.55 -11.22
N HIS A 124 21.41 -5.98 -10.05
CA HIS A 124 22.02 -4.76 -9.50
C HIS A 124 22.77 -5.01 -8.18
N LYS A 125 23.67 -6.01 -8.13
CA LYS A 125 24.41 -6.36 -6.91
C LYS A 125 25.14 -5.16 -6.30
N GLU A 126 25.82 -4.35 -7.10
CA GLU A 126 26.57 -3.17 -6.65
C GLU A 126 25.73 -1.89 -6.56
N THR A 127 24.65 -1.80 -7.34
CA THR A 127 23.80 -0.60 -7.45
C THR A 127 22.37 -0.85 -6.96
N ARG A 128 22.19 -1.81 -6.04
CA ARG A 128 20.87 -2.27 -5.59
C ARG A 128 20.03 -1.17 -4.97
N ALA A 129 20.64 -0.37 -4.08
CA ALA A 129 19.92 0.72 -3.41
C ALA A 129 19.44 1.76 -4.43
N THR A 130 20.30 2.17 -5.36
CA THR A 130 19.95 3.10 -6.44
C THR A 130 18.84 2.55 -7.33
N ALA A 131 18.92 1.28 -7.74
CA ALA A 131 17.90 0.67 -8.59
C ALA A 131 16.52 0.57 -7.88
N LEU A 132 16.50 0.23 -6.59
CA LEU A 132 15.28 0.21 -5.80
C LEU A 132 14.71 1.62 -5.57
N SER A 133 15.56 2.62 -5.38
CA SER A 133 15.12 4.03 -5.28
C SER A 133 14.49 4.51 -6.58
N ILE A 134 15.09 4.18 -7.73
CA ILE A 134 14.51 4.49 -9.05
C ILE A 134 13.17 3.77 -9.20
N LEU A 135 13.07 2.49 -8.84
CA LEU A 135 11.79 1.77 -8.87
C LEU A 135 10.74 2.50 -8.04
N GLN A 136 11.10 2.95 -6.83
CA GLN A 136 10.19 3.65 -5.93
C GLN A 136 9.67 4.99 -6.48
N MET A 137 10.44 5.68 -7.33
CA MET A 137 9.95 6.87 -8.05
C MET A 137 8.75 6.53 -8.96
N GLY A 138 8.73 5.31 -9.52
CA GLY A 138 7.59 4.81 -10.30
C GLY A 138 6.28 4.72 -9.51
N LEU A 139 6.37 4.41 -8.19
CA LEU A 139 5.21 4.42 -7.30
C LEU A 139 4.58 5.82 -7.22
N TYR A 140 5.37 6.83 -6.87
CA TYR A 140 4.85 8.21 -6.72
C TYR A 140 4.34 8.76 -8.05
N ALA A 141 5.09 8.56 -9.14
CA ALA A 141 4.68 8.99 -10.47
C ALA A 141 3.36 8.32 -10.90
N GLY A 142 3.20 7.01 -10.63
CA GLY A 142 1.99 6.26 -10.93
C GLY A 142 0.80 6.75 -10.13
N ILE A 143 0.96 6.91 -8.82
CA ILE A 143 -0.13 7.38 -7.94
C ILE A 143 -0.61 8.77 -8.39
N ILE A 144 0.29 9.74 -8.52
CA ILE A 144 -0.08 11.12 -8.84
C ILE A 144 -0.60 11.22 -10.28
N GLY A 145 0.16 10.68 -11.25
CA GLY A 145 -0.16 10.81 -12.67
C GLY A 145 -1.46 10.10 -13.08
N CYS A 146 -1.62 8.83 -12.65
CA CYS A 146 -2.82 8.08 -13.01
C CYS A 146 -4.06 8.55 -12.23
N SER A 147 -3.92 9.03 -10.97
CA SER A 147 -5.03 9.60 -10.22
C SER A 147 -5.62 10.80 -10.94
N ALA A 148 -4.79 11.78 -11.29
CA ALA A 148 -5.20 12.97 -12.03
C ALA A 148 -5.78 12.62 -13.40
N ALA A 149 -5.05 11.83 -14.21
CA ALA A 149 -5.48 11.44 -15.54
C ALA A 149 -6.81 10.67 -15.51
N SER A 150 -7.03 9.82 -14.52
CA SER A 150 -8.27 9.04 -14.39
C SER A 150 -9.47 9.93 -14.09
N GLY A 151 -9.32 10.89 -13.20
CA GLY A 151 -10.40 11.82 -12.90
C GLY A 151 -10.73 12.71 -14.10
N TRP A 152 -9.74 13.27 -14.81
CA TRP A 152 -9.97 14.07 -16.02
C TRP A 152 -10.60 13.26 -17.17
N LEU A 153 -10.20 12.00 -17.33
CA LEU A 153 -10.84 11.13 -18.33
C LEU A 153 -12.30 10.81 -17.94
N ALA A 154 -12.61 10.73 -16.65
CA ALA A 154 -13.97 10.50 -16.18
C ALA A 154 -14.92 11.67 -16.51
N GLU A 155 -14.39 12.89 -16.60
CA GLU A 155 -15.17 14.08 -16.95
C GLU A 155 -15.62 14.12 -18.43
N SER A 156 -15.18 13.19 -19.28
CA SER A 156 -15.50 13.17 -20.73
C SER A 156 -16.96 12.77 -21.07
N GLY A 157 -17.81 12.61 -20.07
CA GLY A 157 -19.24 12.29 -20.23
C GLY A 157 -19.75 11.28 -19.20
N ALA A 158 -21.03 10.93 -19.25
CA ALA A 158 -21.69 10.04 -18.29
C ALA A 158 -21.02 8.67 -18.12
N GLU A 159 -20.42 8.14 -19.19
CA GLU A 159 -19.66 6.87 -19.19
C GLU A 159 -18.14 7.11 -19.23
N GLY A 160 -17.68 8.34 -19.01
CA GLY A 160 -16.27 8.74 -19.05
C GLY A 160 -15.41 7.97 -18.05
N TRP A 161 -15.96 7.59 -16.91
CA TRP A 161 -15.28 6.79 -15.89
C TRP A 161 -14.73 5.44 -16.40
N ARG A 162 -15.26 4.91 -17.51
CA ARG A 162 -14.80 3.67 -18.14
C ARG A 162 -13.48 3.85 -18.90
N MET A 163 -13.20 5.07 -19.36
CA MET A 163 -12.03 5.35 -20.19
C MET A 163 -10.69 5.07 -19.50
N PRO A 164 -10.44 5.51 -18.26
CA PRO A 164 -9.18 5.20 -17.59
C PRO A 164 -8.96 3.70 -17.39
N PHE A 165 -10.01 2.92 -17.12
CA PHE A 165 -9.90 1.46 -17.02
C PHE A 165 -9.48 0.83 -18.35
N LYS A 166 -10.09 1.25 -19.46
CA LYS A 166 -9.78 0.76 -20.82
C LYS A 166 -8.37 1.18 -21.24
N ILE A 167 -8.01 2.44 -21.05
CA ILE A 167 -6.71 2.98 -21.48
C ILE A 167 -5.58 2.37 -20.69
N PHE A 168 -5.60 2.50 -19.35
CA PHE A 168 -4.50 1.99 -18.52
C PHE A 168 -4.44 0.46 -18.49
N GLY A 169 -5.59 -0.22 -18.52
CA GLY A 169 -5.65 -1.67 -18.64
C GLY A 169 -5.09 -2.15 -19.98
N GLY A 170 -5.48 -1.52 -21.11
CA GLY A 170 -4.99 -1.84 -22.43
C GLY A 170 -3.48 -1.59 -22.58
N ILE A 171 -2.99 -0.43 -22.13
CA ILE A 171 -1.54 -0.12 -22.09
C ILE A 171 -0.81 -1.18 -21.27
N GLY A 172 -1.36 -1.58 -20.12
CA GLY A 172 -0.74 -2.57 -19.25
C GLY A 172 -0.68 -3.97 -19.85
N ILE A 173 -1.71 -4.40 -20.58
CA ILE A 173 -1.70 -5.67 -21.32
C ILE A 173 -0.60 -5.66 -22.39
N LEU A 174 -0.53 -4.58 -23.19
CA LEU A 174 0.54 -4.41 -24.18
C LEU A 174 1.92 -4.39 -23.51
N TRP A 175 2.03 -3.73 -22.36
CA TRP A 175 3.28 -3.70 -21.60
C TRP A 175 3.69 -5.07 -21.07
N ALA A 176 2.75 -5.89 -20.63
CA ALA A 176 3.03 -7.29 -20.24
C ALA A 176 3.62 -8.09 -21.40
N VAL A 177 3.12 -7.88 -22.63
CA VAL A 177 3.70 -8.50 -23.85
C VAL A 177 5.13 -7.98 -24.09
N VAL A 178 5.37 -6.67 -23.99
CA VAL A 178 6.71 -6.07 -24.12
C VAL A 178 7.66 -6.67 -23.08
N MET A 179 7.21 -6.82 -21.83
CA MET A 179 8.00 -7.46 -20.76
C MET A 179 8.30 -8.93 -21.04
N ALA A 180 7.35 -9.67 -21.63
CA ALA A 180 7.55 -11.08 -21.99
C ALA A 180 8.71 -11.28 -22.98
N PHE A 181 8.90 -10.35 -23.91
CA PHE A 181 10.02 -10.38 -24.84
C PHE A 181 11.27 -9.65 -24.32
N GLY A 182 11.09 -8.56 -23.57
CA GLY A 182 12.18 -7.70 -23.10
C GLY A 182 12.97 -8.24 -21.89
N LEU A 183 12.28 -8.96 -20.98
CA LEU A 183 12.92 -9.59 -19.83
C LEU A 183 13.53 -10.93 -20.26
N LYS A 184 14.79 -11.13 -19.93
CA LYS A 184 15.45 -12.44 -20.10
C LYS A 184 14.96 -13.38 -19.00
N GLY A 185 14.68 -14.63 -19.34
CA GLY A 185 14.35 -15.66 -18.38
C GLY A 185 15.56 -15.97 -17.49
N GLY A 186 15.65 -15.31 -16.36
CA GLY A 186 16.57 -15.64 -15.28
C GLY A 186 15.85 -16.58 -14.31
N GLY A 187 15.95 -17.88 -14.52
CA GLY A 187 15.64 -18.87 -13.50
C GLY A 187 16.94 -19.28 -12.84
N PHE A 188 16.93 -19.48 -11.53
CA PHE A 188 18.06 -20.16 -10.90
C PHE A 188 18.40 -21.43 -11.68
N SER A 189 19.69 -21.63 -11.99
CA SER A 189 20.17 -22.91 -12.42
C SER A 189 19.71 -23.98 -11.42
N HIS A 190 19.44 -25.18 -11.90
CA HIS A 190 19.02 -26.29 -11.03
C HIS A 190 20.01 -26.52 -9.87
N LYS A 191 21.27 -26.12 -10.06
CA LYS A 191 22.35 -26.15 -9.08
C LYS A 191 22.19 -25.06 -8.00
N GLU A 192 21.91 -23.83 -8.39
CA GLU A 192 21.65 -22.71 -7.45
C GLU A 192 20.34 -22.90 -6.66
N ARG A 193 19.35 -23.57 -7.25
CA ARG A 193 18.13 -24.01 -6.54
C ARG A 193 18.45 -25.03 -5.44
N LYS A 194 19.39 -25.94 -5.69
CA LYS A 194 19.79 -26.97 -4.72
C LYS A 194 20.61 -26.37 -3.60
N GLU A 195 21.53 -25.45 -3.92
CA GLU A 195 22.38 -24.75 -2.95
C GLU A 195 21.56 -23.81 -2.03
N ARG A 196 20.58 -23.08 -2.57
CA ARG A 196 19.65 -22.28 -1.75
C ARG A 196 18.66 -23.10 -0.91
N LYS A 197 18.35 -24.34 -1.31
CA LYS A 197 17.58 -25.28 -0.46
C LYS A 197 18.42 -25.79 0.72
N VAL A 198 19.74 -25.77 0.61
CA VAL A 198 20.67 -26.19 1.68
C VAL A 198 20.89 -25.08 2.71
N GLU A 199 20.84 -23.80 2.32
CA GLU A 199 20.67 -22.72 3.30
C GLU A 199 19.22 -22.76 3.77
N SER A 200 18.97 -23.41 4.90
CA SER A 200 17.65 -23.61 5.49
C SER A 200 16.94 -22.28 5.72
N LYS A 201 16.21 -21.80 4.70
CA LYS A 201 15.23 -20.73 4.92
C LYS A 201 14.26 -21.25 5.98
N PRO A 202 13.99 -20.48 7.04
CA PRO A 202 13.04 -20.91 8.05
C PRO A 202 11.70 -21.23 7.39
N SER A 203 11.12 -22.37 7.79
CA SER A 203 9.79 -22.75 7.32
C SER A 203 8.80 -21.63 7.62
N LEU A 204 7.88 -21.37 6.68
CA LEU A 204 6.79 -20.40 6.91
C LEU A 204 6.02 -20.71 8.21
N LYS A 205 5.88 -22.00 8.54
CA LYS A 205 5.29 -22.47 9.79
C LYS A 205 6.08 -22.05 11.03
N GLU A 206 7.41 -22.11 10.96
CA GLU A 206 8.29 -21.65 12.06
C GLU A 206 8.24 -20.13 12.19
N ALA A 207 8.32 -19.41 11.07
CA ALA A 207 8.18 -17.96 11.07
C ALA A 207 6.84 -17.50 11.65
N PHE A 208 5.74 -18.19 11.28
CA PHE A 208 4.41 -17.94 11.85
C PHE A 208 4.39 -18.20 13.36
N LYS A 209 4.96 -19.32 13.82
CA LYS A 209 5.05 -19.64 15.26
C LYS A 209 5.83 -18.58 16.02
N VAL A 210 6.97 -18.11 15.49
CA VAL A 210 7.78 -17.06 16.11
C VAL A 210 7.05 -15.74 16.15
N PHE A 211 6.36 -15.39 15.04
CA PHE A 211 5.61 -14.14 14.93
C PHE A 211 4.42 -14.11 15.89
N VAL A 212 3.60 -15.16 15.91
CA VAL A 212 2.42 -15.27 16.80
C VAL A 212 2.85 -15.46 18.28
N GLY A 213 3.98 -16.11 18.51
CA GLY A 213 4.56 -16.26 19.85
C GLY A 213 5.13 -14.97 20.44
N ASN A 214 5.26 -13.89 19.64
CA ASN A 214 5.76 -12.59 20.11
C ASN A 214 4.61 -11.57 20.21
N PRO A 215 4.09 -11.28 21.42
CA PRO A 215 2.98 -10.34 21.60
C PRO A 215 3.27 -8.92 21.07
N SER A 216 4.53 -8.46 21.15
CA SER A 216 4.90 -7.14 20.63
C SER A 216 4.83 -7.09 19.10
N ALA A 217 5.17 -8.20 18.41
CA ALA A 217 5.02 -8.30 16.96
C ALA A 217 3.54 -8.30 16.52
N LEU A 218 2.68 -8.99 17.27
CA LEU A 218 1.23 -8.97 17.03
C LEU A 218 0.62 -7.58 17.25
N LEU A 219 1.05 -6.88 18.29
CA LEU A 219 0.61 -5.51 18.56
C LEU A 219 1.10 -4.54 17.48
N LEU A 220 2.34 -4.69 16.99
CA LEU A 220 2.80 -3.90 15.84
C LEU A 220 2.00 -4.20 14.57
N ALA A 221 1.64 -5.45 14.32
CA ALA A 221 0.79 -5.82 13.20
C ALA A 221 -0.61 -5.22 13.32
N ALA A 222 -1.18 -5.21 14.53
CA ALA A 222 -2.47 -4.58 14.79
C ALA A 222 -2.40 -3.05 14.60
N GLY A 223 -1.35 -2.40 15.10
CA GLY A 223 -1.11 -0.97 14.88
C GLY A 223 -0.96 -0.62 13.40
N LEU A 224 -0.23 -1.45 12.63
CA LEU A 224 -0.15 -1.33 11.19
C LEU A 224 -1.51 -1.53 10.52
N GLY A 225 -2.31 -2.48 10.99
CA GLY A 225 -3.67 -2.70 10.50
C GLY A 225 -4.55 -1.45 10.64
N MET A 226 -4.49 -0.77 11.78
CA MET A 226 -5.19 0.50 12.01
C MET A 226 -4.72 1.57 11.01
N MET A 227 -3.41 1.69 10.80
CA MET A 227 -2.86 2.65 9.85
C MET A 227 -3.27 2.33 8.40
N ILE A 228 -3.19 1.06 7.98
CA ILE A 228 -3.61 0.63 6.63
C ILE A 228 -5.11 0.84 6.44
N TYR A 229 -5.92 0.62 7.47
CA TYR A 229 -7.35 0.93 7.45
C TYR A 229 -7.59 2.41 7.08
N VAL A 230 -6.88 3.31 7.74
CA VAL A 230 -6.97 4.75 7.46
C VAL A 230 -6.46 5.08 6.06
N ASP A 231 -5.33 4.51 5.65
CA ASP A 231 -4.72 4.76 4.34
C ASP A 231 -5.65 4.35 3.18
N ILE A 232 -6.25 3.16 3.26
CA ILE A 232 -7.15 2.66 2.23
C ILE A 232 -8.46 3.47 2.22
N GLY A 233 -9.04 3.71 3.39
CA GLY A 233 -10.25 4.50 3.51
C GLY A 233 -10.09 5.92 2.97
N PHE A 234 -9.00 6.58 3.36
CA PHE A 234 -8.64 7.90 2.86
C PHE A 234 -8.51 7.92 1.32
N LYS A 235 -7.72 7.03 0.74
CA LYS A 235 -7.51 6.96 -0.71
C LYS A 235 -8.78 6.64 -1.50
N THR A 236 -9.68 5.87 -0.91
CA THR A 236 -10.94 5.50 -1.55
C THR A 236 -11.94 6.65 -1.54
N TRP A 237 -12.08 7.32 -0.39
CA TRP A 237 -13.20 8.25 -0.18
C TRP A 237 -12.83 9.73 -0.26
N MET A 238 -11.55 10.10 -0.12
CA MET A 238 -11.15 11.51 -0.15
C MET A 238 -11.41 12.21 -1.49
N PRO A 239 -11.16 11.59 -2.66
CA PRO A 239 -11.53 12.22 -3.92
C PRO A 239 -13.02 12.53 -4.02
N SER A 240 -13.89 11.57 -3.65
CA SER A 240 -15.34 11.76 -3.61
C SER A 240 -15.76 12.86 -2.63
N HIS A 241 -15.14 12.90 -1.43
CA HIS A 241 -15.39 13.95 -0.45
C HIS A 241 -15.08 15.35 -0.97
N LEU A 242 -13.92 15.51 -1.65
CA LEU A 242 -13.55 16.79 -2.25
C LEU A 242 -14.50 17.21 -3.36
N SER A 243 -14.97 16.28 -4.19
CA SER A 243 -15.97 16.56 -5.23
C SER A 243 -17.32 16.93 -4.63
N GLU A 244 -17.81 16.18 -3.66
CA GLU A 244 -19.15 16.36 -3.07
C GLU A 244 -19.22 17.60 -2.16
N THR A 245 -18.18 17.85 -1.38
CA THR A 245 -18.18 18.93 -0.38
C THR A 245 -17.83 20.29 -0.98
N PHE A 246 -16.89 20.30 -1.94
CA PHE A 246 -16.37 21.55 -2.50
C PHE A 246 -16.74 21.77 -3.97
N GLY A 247 -17.49 20.85 -4.59
CA GLY A 247 -17.83 20.94 -6.00
C GLY A 247 -16.64 20.81 -6.94
N MET A 248 -15.55 20.18 -6.49
CA MET A 248 -14.36 20.01 -7.32
C MET A 248 -14.62 19.00 -8.43
N ALA A 249 -14.13 19.28 -9.64
CA ALA A 249 -14.09 18.33 -10.73
C ALA A 249 -13.30 17.08 -10.34
N GLU A 250 -13.70 15.87 -10.81
CA GLU A 250 -13.12 14.58 -10.37
C GLU A 250 -11.60 14.54 -10.54
N GLY A 251 -11.07 15.06 -11.66
CA GLY A 251 -9.62 15.11 -11.91
C GLY A 251 -8.87 15.98 -10.91
N SER A 252 -9.41 17.14 -10.59
CA SER A 252 -8.84 18.05 -9.59
C SER A 252 -8.94 17.45 -8.19
N ALA A 253 -10.07 16.86 -7.84
CA ALA A 253 -10.29 16.19 -6.54
C ALA A 253 -9.32 15.02 -6.36
N ALA A 254 -9.20 14.16 -7.36
CA ALA A 254 -8.29 13.02 -7.34
C ALA A 254 -6.83 13.43 -7.22
N LEU A 255 -6.40 14.46 -7.97
CA LEU A 255 -5.04 14.99 -7.87
C LEU A 255 -4.77 15.58 -6.47
N ASN A 256 -5.66 16.44 -5.97
CA ASN A 256 -5.49 17.09 -4.67
C ASN A 256 -5.45 16.07 -3.52
N ALA A 257 -6.29 15.04 -3.54
CA ALA A 257 -6.33 14.00 -2.52
C ALA A 257 -4.97 13.30 -2.35
N VAL A 258 -4.25 13.05 -3.45
CA VAL A 258 -2.96 12.34 -3.38
C VAL A 258 -1.77 13.29 -3.26
N LEU A 259 -1.79 14.43 -3.94
CA LEU A 259 -0.65 15.35 -4.02
C LEU A 259 -0.25 15.90 -2.64
N TRP A 260 -1.18 16.54 -1.95
CA TRP A 260 -0.93 17.13 -0.63
C TRP A 260 -0.45 16.09 0.38
N HIS A 261 -1.12 14.95 0.41
CA HIS A 261 -0.77 13.86 1.32
C HIS A 261 0.65 13.30 1.07
N TYR A 262 1.00 13.01 -0.20
CA TYR A 262 2.31 12.43 -0.51
C TYR A 262 3.45 13.42 -0.42
N LEU A 263 3.23 14.71 -0.70
CA LEU A 263 4.23 15.75 -0.44
C LEU A 263 4.55 15.84 1.05
N GLY A 264 3.53 15.83 1.90
CA GLY A 264 3.71 15.76 3.34
C GLY A 264 4.46 14.49 3.79
N ALA A 265 4.05 13.34 3.29
CA ALA A 265 4.65 12.06 3.67
C ALA A 265 6.14 11.99 3.28
N PHE A 266 6.52 12.54 2.14
CA PHE A 266 7.93 12.63 1.71
C PHE A 266 8.77 13.43 2.71
N VAL A 267 8.26 14.57 3.18
CA VAL A 267 8.93 15.39 4.22
C VAL A 267 9.02 14.60 5.52
N GLY A 268 7.93 14.01 5.96
CA GLY A 268 7.84 13.26 7.22
C GLY A 268 8.80 12.08 7.28
N VAL A 269 8.81 11.23 6.24
CA VAL A 269 9.67 10.05 6.20
C VAL A 269 11.16 10.42 6.18
N THR A 270 11.51 11.50 5.47
CA THR A 270 12.90 11.95 5.35
C THR A 270 13.43 12.53 6.66
N LEU A 271 12.65 13.36 7.33
CA LEU A 271 13.06 14.01 8.59
C LEU A 271 13.08 13.01 9.73
N ALA A 272 12.01 12.24 9.90
CA ALA A 272 11.89 11.31 11.01
C ALA A 272 12.89 10.15 10.92
N GLY A 273 13.17 9.64 9.72
CA GLY A 273 14.20 8.62 9.51
C GLY A 273 15.57 9.10 9.99
N ARG A 274 15.99 10.30 9.55
CA ARG A 274 17.29 10.88 9.98
C ARG A 274 17.37 11.16 11.48
N ILE A 275 16.30 11.64 12.09
CA ILE A 275 16.25 11.94 13.52
C ILE A 275 16.31 10.63 14.33
N SER A 276 15.51 9.64 13.96
CA SER A 276 15.47 8.37 14.68
C SER A 276 16.79 7.59 14.59
N ASP A 277 17.46 7.61 13.42
CA ASP A 277 18.75 6.93 13.24
C ASP A 277 19.85 7.56 14.13
N ARG A 278 19.81 8.88 14.37
CA ARG A 278 20.74 9.54 15.30
C ARG A 278 20.46 9.22 16.76
N LEU A 279 19.20 9.05 17.11
CA LEU A 279 18.78 8.84 18.50
C LEU A 279 18.79 7.39 18.93
N VAL A 280 18.69 6.43 18.00
CA VAL A 280 18.56 4.99 18.32
C VAL A 280 19.76 4.44 19.10
N ALA A 281 20.97 4.96 18.87
CA ALA A 281 22.16 4.57 19.59
C ALA A 281 22.09 4.85 21.10
N HIS A 282 21.37 5.91 21.50
CA HIS A 282 21.20 6.34 22.88
C HIS A 282 19.85 5.89 23.47
N ARG A 283 18.85 5.63 22.62
CA ARG A 283 17.48 5.34 23.01
C ARG A 283 16.84 4.31 22.07
N PRO A 284 17.02 3.01 22.33
CA PRO A 284 16.52 1.94 21.45
C PRO A 284 15.00 1.99 21.19
N SER A 285 14.20 2.54 22.12
CA SER A 285 12.74 2.67 21.98
C SER A 285 12.29 3.76 21.00
N VAL A 286 13.20 4.61 20.51
CA VAL A 286 12.87 5.79 19.67
C VAL A 286 12.10 5.41 18.41
N ARG A 287 12.38 4.25 17.81
CA ARG A 287 11.68 3.78 16.60
C ARG A 287 10.18 3.57 16.85
N MET A 288 9.83 2.87 17.94
CA MET A 288 8.42 2.72 18.31
C MET A 288 7.78 4.03 18.76
N GLU A 289 8.53 4.90 19.46
CA GLU A 289 8.06 6.22 19.84
C GLU A 289 7.73 7.08 18.63
N THR A 290 8.56 7.03 17.59
CA THR A 290 8.31 7.71 16.31
C THR A 290 7.02 7.21 15.66
N ASN A 291 6.76 5.90 15.71
CA ASN A 291 5.51 5.33 15.22
C ASN A 291 4.30 5.83 16.03
N ILE A 292 4.40 5.91 17.36
CA ILE A 292 3.34 6.44 18.24
C ILE A 292 3.09 7.91 17.93
N ILE A 293 4.14 8.73 17.82
CA ILE A 293 4.05 10.16 17.50
C ILE A 293 3.36 10.36 16.14
N GLY A 294 3.76 9.58 15.13
CA GLY A 294 3.16 9.66 13.79
C GLY A 294 1.66 9.41 13.81
N LEU A 295 1.20 8.37 14.52
CA LEU A 295 -0.22 8.09 14.63
C LEU A 295 -0.95 9.11 15.51
N ALA A 296 -0.46 9.39 16.72
CA ALA A 296 -1.14 10.25 17.68
C ALA A 296 -1.30 11.68 17.18
N LEU A 297 -0.22 12.28 16.64
CA LEU A 297 -0.26 13.64 16.12
C LEU A 297 -0.96 13.74 14.76
N GLY A 298 -1.15 12.64 14.03
CA GLY A 298 -1.96 12.61 12.82
C GLY A 298 -3.48 12.76 13.09
N VAL A 299 -3.94 12.36 14.28
CA VAL A 299 -5.37 12.37 14.66
C VAL A 299 -6.07 13.72 14.44
N PRO A 300 -5.59 14.85 14.98
CA PRO A 300 -6.27 16.14 14.82
C PRO A 300 -6.37 16.59 13.37
N PHE A 301 -5.41 16.21 12.53
CA PHE A 301 -5.40 16.61 11.12
C PHE A 301 -6.35 15.77 10.28
N ILE A 302 -6.63 14.52 10.67
CA ILE A 302 -7.71 13.72 10.07
C ILE A 302 -9.06 14.38 10.33
N VAL A 303 -9.31 14.82 11.55
CA VAL A 303 -10.54 15.54 11.88
C VAL A 303 -10.60 16.87 11.14
N TRP A 304 -9.51 17.63 11.12
CA TRP A 304 -9.46 18.92 10.44
C TRP A 304 -9.72 18.79 8.93
N MET A 305 -9.10 17.83 8.23
CA MET A 305 -9.35 17.67 6.79
C MET A 305 -10.80 17.28 6.47
N ALA A 306 -11.48 16.52 7.37
CA ALA A 306 -12.86 16.13 7.18
C ALA A 306 -13.84 17.31 7.37
N TYR A 307 -13.55 18.24 8.28
CA TYR A 307 -14.37 19.42 8.58
C TYR A 307 -13.82 20.73 8.00
N ALA A 308 -12.88 20.65 7.07
CA ALA A 308 -12.25 21.83 6.50
C ALA A 308 -13.29 22.72 5.77
N PRO A 309 -13.24 24.06 5.95
CA PRO A 309 -14.21 24.96 5.34
C PRO A 309 -13.92 25.28 3.87
N SER A 310 -12.74 24.91 3.35
CA SER A 310 -12.34 25.19 1.97
C SER A 310 -11.37 24.13 1.43
N PRO A 311 -11.26 23.98 0.10
CA PRO A 311 -10.31 23.05 -0.52
C PRO A 311 -8.86 23.28 -0.08
N MET A 312 -8.47 24.55 0.09
CA MET A 312 -7.09 24.90 0.48
C MET A 312 -6.79 24.50 1.92
N THR A 313 -7.70 24.75 2.85
CA THR A 313 -7.54 24.33 4.26
C THR A 313 -7.56 22.81 4.40
N CYS A 314 -8.38 22.11 3.59
CA CYS A 314 -8.38 20.66 3.48
C CYS A 314 -7.01 20.15 2.97
N GLY A 315 -6.48 20.77 1.92
CA GLY A 315 -5.15 20.45 1.37
C GLY A 315 -4.03 20.60 2.40
N ILE A 316 -4.02 21.71 3.14
CA ILE A 316 -3.04 21.94 4.22
C ILE A 316 -3.16 20.86 5.30
N ALA A 317 -4.38 20.53 5.74
CA ALA A 317 -4.60 19.47 6.71
C ALA A 317 -4.13 18.10 6.21
N MET A 318 -4.40 17.77 4.93
CA MET A 318 -3.89 16.55 4.27
C MET A 318 -2.36 16.53 4.19
N ALA A 319 -1.70 17.67 3.91
CA ALA A 319 -0.25 17.74 3.88
C ALA A 319 0.37 17.47 5.25
N ILE A 320 -0.18 18.08 6.30
CA ILE A 320 0.31 17.88 7.67
C ILE A 320 0.02 16.44 8.14
N PHE A 321 -1.17 15.90 7.85
CA PHE A 321 -1.47 14.48 8.06
C PHE A 321 -0.46 13.58 7.34
N GLY A 322 -0.12 13.91 6.10
CA GLY A 322 0.92 13.23 5.33
C GLY A 322 2.28 13.24 6.03
N VAL A 323 2.70 14.38 6.61
CA VAL A 323 3.95 14.45 7.40
C VAL A 323 3.95 13.41 8.52
N PHE A 324 2.89 13.36 9.32
CA PHE A 324 2.80 12.40 10.44
C PHE A 324 2.67 10.96 9.97
N ARG A 325 2.02 10.73 8.82
CA ARG A 325 2.03 9.44 8.15
C ARG A 325 3.46 9.02 7.77
N GLY A 326 4.24 9.92 7.17
CA GLY A 326 5.64 9.68 6.83
C GLY A 326 6.52 9.43 8.06
N VAL A 327 6.27 10.13 9.16
CA VAL A 327 6.91 9.87 10.45
C VAL A 327 6.70 8.43 10.89
N TYR A 328 5.47 7.92 10.79
CA TYR A 328 5.16 6.53 11.09
C TYR A 328 5.89 5.55 10.14
N ASP A 329 5.80 5.77 8.83
CA ASP A 329 6.35 4.86 7.82
C ASP A 329 7.88 4.70 7.94
N SER A 330 8.58 5.75 8.40
CA SER A 330 10.04 5.76 8.49
C SER A 330 10.63 4.67 9.39
N ASN A 331 9.91 4.25 10.44
CA ASN A 331 10.43 3.35 11.46
C ASN A 331 9.63 2.04 11.63
N LEU A 332 8.58 1.84 10.86
CA LEU A 332 7.70 0.68 10.99
C LEU A 332 8.45 -0.66 10.87
N MET A 333 9.17 -0.84 9.77
CA MET A 333 9.89 -2.10 9.52
C MET A 333 11.08 -2.26 10.45
N ALA A 334 11.76 -1.16 10.79
CA ALA A 334 12.85 -1.18 11.74
C ALA A 334 12.36 -1.61 13.14
N SER A 335 11.20 -1.11 13.59
CA SER A 335 10.58 -1.52 14.85
C SER A 335 10.26 -3.02 14.91
N LEU A 336 9.80 -3.60 13.79
CA LEU A 336 9.59 -5.06 13.71
C LEU A 336 10.91 -5.82 13.78
N PHE A 337 11.92 -5.37 13.06
CA PHE A 337 13.22 -6.04 12.98
C PHE A 337 14.00 -5.99 14.30
N ASP A 338 13.73 -5.02 15.15
CA ASP A 338 14.30 -4.93 16.49
C ASP A 338 13.74 -6.01 17.46
N ILE A 339 12.57 -6.60 17.16
CA ILE A 339 11.88 -7.51 18.09
C ILE A 339 11.80 -8.95 17.62
N ILE A 340 12.09 -9.24 16.34
CA ILE A 340 12.13 -10.61 15.82
C ILE A 340 13.54 -11.00 15.36
N PRO A 341 13.93 -12.30 15.47
CA PRO A 341 15.25 -12.74 15.04
C PRO A 341 15.48 -12.51 13.54
N GLN A 342 16.73 -12.12 13.18
CA GLN A 342 17.12 -11.73 11.82
C GLN A 342 16.72 -12.74 10.74
N LYS A 343 16.83 -14.04 11.03
CA LYS A 343 16.45 -15.11 10.08
C LYS A 343 14.98 -15.10 9.68
N TYR A 344 14.10 -14.44 10.47
CA TYR A 344 12.67 -14.34 10.21
C TYR A 344 12.21 -12.96 9.73
N HIS A 345 13.11 -11.98 9.52
CA HIS A 345 12.75 -10.60 9.15
C HIS A 345 11.84 -10.54 7.91
N ALA A 346 12.20 -11.23 6.83
CA ALA A 346 11.43 -11.21 5.59
C ALA A 346 10.03 -11.85 5.75
N SER A 347 9.98 -13.03 6.39
CA SER A 347 8.71 -13.73 6.62
C SER A 347 7.83 -13.00 7.63
N GLY A 348 8.43 -12.44 8.68
CA GLY A 348 7.72 -11.65 9.70
C GLY A 348 7.13 -10.36 9.12
N ALA A 349 7.87 -9.65 8.28
CA ALA A 349 7.36 -8.48 7.55
C ALA A 349 6.20 -8.85 6.62
N GLY A 350 6.32 -9.97 5.89
CA GLY A 350 5.24 -10.47 5.03
C GLY A 350 3.97 -10.82 5.82
N LEU A 351 4.11 -11.52 6.94
CA LEU A 351 2.99 -11.85 7.83
C LEU A 351 2.33 -10.58 8.41
N MET A 352 3.13 -9.65 8.91
CA MET A 352 2.64 -8.38 9.44
C MET A 352 1.85 -7.60 8.39
N LEU A 353 2.38 -7.46 7.17
CA LEU A 353 1.71 -6.79 6.08
C LEU A 353 0.41 -7.50 5.67
N SER A 354 0.42 -8.82 5.56
CA SER A 354 -0.79 -9.60 5.23
C SER A 354 -1.90 -9.38 6.24
N CYS A 355 -1.61 -9.53 7.53
CA CYS A 355 -2.59 -9.27 8.59
C CYS A 355 -3.14 -7.84 8.52
N ALA A 356 -2.25 -6.87 8.30
CA ALA A 356 -2.63 -5.47 8.23
C ALA A 356 -3.50 -5.14 7.00
N PHE A 357 -3.20 -5.71 5.82
CA PHE A 357 -4.03 -5.52 4.63
C PHE A 357 -5.38 -6.22 4.73
N VAL A 358 -5.44 -7.42 5.33
CA VAL A 358 -6.70 -8.14 5.57
C VAL A 358 -7.60 -7.32 6.50
N PHE A 359 -7.07 -6.77 7.61
CA PHE A 359 -7.83 -5.89 8.48
C PHE A 359 -8.22 -4.58 7.77
N GLY A 360 -7.25 -3.91 7.16
CA GLY A 360 -7.45 -2.63 6.47
C GLY A 360 -8.42 -2.72 5.28
N SER A 361 -8.58 -3.91 4.68
CA SER A 361 -9.52 -4.13 3.58
C SER A 361 -10.97 -3.83 3.95
N THR A 362 -11.33 -3.90 5.23
CA THR A 362 -12.69 -3.61 5.70
C THR A 362 -13.03 -2.12 5.64
N SER A 363 -12.04 -1.22 5.57
CA SER A 363 -12.21 0.23 5.62
C SER A 363 -13.17 0.77 4.55
N PRO A 364 -13.05 0.45 3.25
CA PRO A 364 -13.90 1.05 2.24
C PRO A 364 -15.39 0.75 2.45
N VAL A 365 -15.75 -0.48 2.80
CA VAL A 365 -17.15 -0.85 3.03
C VAL A 365 -17.69 -0.23 4.31
N VAL A 366 -16.92 -0.20 5.39
CA VAL A 366 -17.35 0.42 6.67
C VAL A 366 -17.54 1.92 6.49
N LEU A 367 -16.60 2.61 5.85
CA LEU A 367 -16.74 4.03 5.56
C LEU A 367 -17.89 4.34 4.59
N GLY A 368 -18.11 3.45 3.60
CA GLY A 368 -19.26 3.54 2.71
C GLY A 368 -20.58 3.46 3.48
N PHE A 369 -20.69 2.53 4.43
CA PHE A 369 -21.85 2.42 5.31
C PHE A 369 -22.04 3.66 6.19
N VAL A 370 -20.97 4.18 6.79
CA VAL A 370 -21.01 5.43 7.56
C VAL A 370 -21.44 6.62 6.68
N LYS A 371 -20.93 6.67 5.44
CA LYS A 371 -21.31 7.71 4.47
C LYS A 371 -22.80 7.64 4.11
N ASP A 372 -23.34 6.46 3.84
CA ASP A 372 -24.74 6.24 3.50
C ASP A 372 -25.67 6.57 4.70
N SER A 373 -25.21 6.29 5.93
CA SER A 373 -26.02 6.49 7.14
C SER A 373 -25.95 7.92 7.70
N PHE A 374 -24.84 8.61 7.50
CA PHE A 374 -24.58 9.93 8.10
C PHE A 374 -24.11 10.93 7.03
N SER A 375 -22.82 10.94 6.70
CA SER A 375 -22.22 11.84 5.70
C SER A 375 -20.81 11.42 5.29
N SER A 376 -20.32 11.96 4.18
CA SER A 376 -18.93 11.83 3.74
C SER A 376 -17.95 12.37 4.78
N THR A 377 -18.28 13.49 5.41
CA THR A 377 -17.50 14.12 6.50
C THR A 377 -17.39 13.19 7.71
N ALA A 378 -18.50 12.60 8.17
CA ALA A 378 -18.52 11.67 9.29
C ALA A 378 -17.69 10.42 9.00
N ALA A 379 -17.77 9.88 7.78
CA ALA A 379 -16.99 8.74 7.34
C ALA A 379 -15.49 9.03 7.45
N LEU A 380 -15.01 10.15 6.89
CA LEU A 380 -13.59 10.51 6.98
C LEU A 380 -13.14 10.84 8.40
N ALA A 381 -13.95 11.57 9.18
CA ALA A 381 -13.64 11.91 10.57
C ALA A 381 -13.50 10.64 11.45
N SER A 382 -14.28 9.59 11.18
CA SER A 382 -14.20 8.32 11.91
C SER A 382 -12.82 7.64 11.81
N LEU A 383 -12.05 7.91 10.76
CA LEU A 383 -10.68 7.42 10.60
C LEU A 383 -9.76 7.85 11.75
N ALA A 384 -10.03 9.00 12.38
CA ALA A 384 -9.26 9.50 13.51
C ALA A 384 -9.26 8.54 14.70
N ALA A 385 -10.38 7.85 14.95
CA ALA A 385 -10.49 6.85 16.02
C ALA A 385 -9.53 5.67 15.78
N PHE A 386 -9.41 5.20 14.55
CA PHE A 386 -8.48 4.11 14.21
C PHE A 386 -7.02 4.52 14.37
N TYR A 387 -6.65 5.75 14.02
CA TYR A 387 -5.30 6.27 14.25
C TYR A 387 -4.98 6.36 15.75
N LEU A 388 -5.93 6.84 16.56
CA LEU A 388 -5.77 6.89 18.01
C LEU A 388 -5.62 5.50 18.62
N VAL A 389 -6.48 4.56 18.24
CA VAL A 389 -6.38 3.16 18.68
C VAL A 389 -5.05 2.55 18.26
N GLY A 390 -4.60 2.80 17.04
CA GLY A 390 -3.28 2.36 16.55
C GLY A 390 -2.13 2.91 17.40
N ALA A 391 -2.16 4.19 17.76
CA ALA A 391 -1.16 4.81 18.63
C ALA A 391 -1.12 4.14 20.02
N VAL A 392 -2.29 3.89 20.62
CA VAL A 392 -2.40 3.18 21.92
C VAL A 392 -1.86 1.76 21.83
N ILE A 393 -2.22 1.02 20.78
CA ILE A 393 -1.72 -0.36 20.58
C ILE A 393 -0.18 -0.39 20.50
N ILE A 394 0.43 0.53 19.75
CA ILE A 394 1.89 0.58 19.63
C ILE A 394 2.54 1.07 20.95
N ALA A 395 1.88 1.96 21.68
CA ALA A 395 2.36 2.36 23.01
C ALA A 395 2.38 1.17 23.98
N ILE A 396 1.38 0.30 23.95
CA ILE A 396 1.35 -0.96 24.71
C ILE A 396 2.48 -1.90 24.26
N ALA A 397 2.68 -2.04 22.95
CA ALA A 397 3.79 -2.85 22.40
C ALA A 397 5.15 -2.36 22.91
N ARG A 398 5.39 -1.04 22.86
CA ARG A 398 6.60 -0.42 23.39
C ARG A 398 6.77 -0.67 24.89
N ALA A 399 5.72 -0.46 25.67
CA ALA A 399 5.78 -0.65 27.12
C ALA A 399 6.13 -2.10 27.49
N ARG A 400 5.59 -3.10 26.78
CA ARG A 400 5.94 -4.51 26.98
C ARG A 400 7.39 -4.80 26.59
N GLN A 401 7.79 -4.42 25.36
CA GLN A 401 9.11 -4.74 24.81
C GLN A 401 10.27 -4.18 25.65
N TYR A 402 10.15 -2.96 26.15
CA TYR A 402 11.22 -2.28 26.86
C TYR A 402 11.12 -2.37 28.39
N ARG A 403 10.06 -2.94 28.93
CA ARG A 403 9.96 -3.28 30.36
C ARG A 403 10.89 -4.42 30.73
N ASP A 404 10.92 -5.46 29.90
CA ASP A 404 11.73 -6.66 30.15
C ASP A 404 13.23 -6.37 30.01
N VAL A 405 13.62 -5.42 29.15
CA VAL A 405 15.01 -4.94 29.03
C VAL A 405 15.46 -4.21 30.29
N LYS A 406 14.61 -3.36 30.89
CA LYS A 406 14.92 -2.69 32.16
C LYS A 406 15.09 -3.65 33.32
N ILE A 407 14.26 -4.70 33.40
CA ILE A 407 14.32 -5.71 34.45
C ILE A 407 15.61 -6.53 34.32
N LYS A 408 16.02 -6.92 33.10
CA LYS A 408 17.30 -7.61 32.88
C LYS A 408 18.50 -6.76 33.32
N ASN A 409 18.58 -5.52 32.89
CA ASN A 409 19.70 -4.63 33.23
C ASN A 409 19.78 -4.30 34.74
N ASN A 410 18.66 -4.36 35.47
CA ASN A 410 18.67 -4.17 36.91
C ASN A 410 19.05 -5.45 37.70
N ASN A 411 18.96 -6.62 37.09
CA ASN A 411 19.34 -7.88 37.69
C ASN A 411 20.81 -8.26 37.42
N ASP A 412 21.43 -7.60 36.41
CA ASP A 412 22.84 -7.81 36.02
C ASP A 412 23.79 -6.77 36.67
N ASN A 413 23.26 -5.80 37.43
CA ASN A 413 24.02 -4.87 38.32
C ASN A 413 23.77 -5.18 39.77
#